data_c0906552da70493ebfd3e8ae4023748e
#
_entry.id   c0906552da70493ebfd3e8ae4023748e
#
_cell.length_a   1.000
_cell.length_b   1.000
_cell.length_c   1.000
_cell.angle_alpha   90.00
_cell.angle_beta   90.00
_cell.angle_gamma   90.00
#
_symmetry.space_group_name_H-M   'P 1'
#
loop_
_entity.id
_entity.type
_entity.pdbx_description
1 polymer ?
#
loop_
_entity_poly.entity_id
_entity_poly.type
_entity_poly.pdbx_seq_one_letter_code
_entity_poly.pdbx_strand_id
1 'polypeptide(L)'
;MTVYLDASVLVALLMVDALTARVDAFLRANTPVLIVGDFAAAEFASAIARRVRTGDITADEARRGFSAFDVWTSRATLREKTITADVRAAEAFLRRLDLRLRTADALNIAIAQRIRAALATFDQKMAASARVLGAAVVAA
;
A
#
# COMPACT_ATOMS: atom_id res chain seq x y z
N MET A 1 4.85 10.80 12.86
CA MET A 1 3.82 9.86 12.39
C MET A 1 4.47 8.86 11.44
N THR A 2 4.17 7.60 11.60
CA THR A 2 4.65 6.52 10.73
C THR A 2 3.49 6.01 9.90
N VAL A 3 3.67 5.94 8.59
CA VAL A 3 2.61 5.59 7.65
C VAL A 3 3.06 4.44 6.75
N TYR A 4 2.26 3.38 6.73
CA TYR A 4 2.42 2.24 5.82
C TYR A 4 1.61 2.50 4.55
N LEU A 5 2.28 2.44 3.41
CA LEU A 5 1.67 2.71 2.10
C LEU A 5 1.24 1.40 1.44
N ASP A 6 -0.04 1.28 1.11
CA ASP A 6 -0.48 0.17 0.28
C ASP A 6 -0.22 0.43 -1.21
N ALA A 7 -0.46 -0.58 -2.04
CA ALA A 7 -0.18 -0.49 -3.47
C ALA A 7 -1.00 0.61 -4.17
N SER A 8 -2.23 0.90 -3.71
CA SER A 8 -3.06 1.94 -4.33
C SER A 8 -2.42 3.32 -4.19
N VAL A 9 -1.80 3.58 -3.04
CA VAL A 9 -1.09 4.85 -2.80
C VAL A 9 0.23 4.88 -3.58
N LEU A 10 0.95 3.75 -3.64
CA LEU A 10 2.19 3.66 -4.42
C LEU A 10 1.94 3.91 -5.91
N VAL A 11 0.87 3.36 -6.46
CA VAL A 11 0.47 3.61 -7.85
C VAL A 11 0.20 5.10 -8.07
N ALA A 12 -0.53 5.74 -7.17
CA ALA A 12 -0.83 7.17 -7.27
C ALA A 12 0.42 8.05 -7.18
N LEU A 13 1.42 7.64 -6.41
CA LEU A 13 2.67 8.38 -6.27
C LEU A 13 3.59 8.24 -7.49
N LEU A 14 3.72 7.03 -8.02
CA LEU A 14 4.73 6.68 -9.01
C LEU A 14 4.20 6.71 -10.44
N MET A 15 2.89 6.57 -10.61
CA MET A 15 2.22 6.64 -11.90
C MET A 15 1.25 7.83 -11.83
N VAL A 16 1.49 8.87 -12.61
CA VAL A 16 0.68 10.09 -12.57
C VAL A 16 -0.79 9.74 -12.91
N ASP A 17 -1.68 9.99 -11.96
CA ASP A 17 -3.13 9.79 -12.11
C ASP A 17 -3.93 10.85 -11.34
N ALA A 18 -5.25 10.68 -11.27
CA ALA A 18 -6.14 11.65 -10.62
C ALA A 18 -5.91 11.79 -9.10
N LEU A 19 -5.26 10.81 -8.45
CA LEU A 19 -5.04 10.79 -7.00
C LEU A 19 -3.66 11.31 -6.60
N THR A 20 -2.75 11.52 -7.55
CA THR A 20 -1.37 11.95 -7.29
C THR A 20 -1.32 13.25 -6.48
N ALA A 21 -2.12 14.24 -6.84
CA ALA A 21 -2.14 15.52 -6.14
C ALA A 21 -2.57 15.39 -4.68
N ARG A 22 -3.50 14.49 -4.38
CA ARG A 22 -3.95 14.24 -3.00
C ARG A 22 -2.84 13.65 -2.15
N VAL A 23 -2.13 12.67 -2.69
CA VAL A 23 -1.01 12.02 -1.98
C VAL A 23 0.11 13.03 -1.74
N ASP A 24 0.47 13.80 -2.76
CA ASP A 24 1.51 14.83 -2.64
C ASP A 24 1.16 15.87 -1.57
N ALA A 25 -0.10 16.32 -1.55
CA ALA A 25 -0.57 17.28 -0.55
C ALA A 25 -0.48 16.69 0.86
N PHE A 26 -0.88 15.45 1.04
CA PHE A 26 -0.79 14.77 2.34
C PHE A 26 0.66 14.65 2.82
N LEU A 27 1.57 14.23 1.94
CA LEU A 27 2.98 14.06 2.29
C LEU A 27 3.64 15.39 2.66
N ARG A 28 3.32 16.47 1.94
CA ARG A 28 3.85 17.81 2.25
C ARG A 28 3.33 18.34 3.58
N ALA A 29 2.05 18.13 3.86
CA ALA A 29 1.43 18.64 5.09
C ALA A 29 1.88 17.91 6.35
N ASN A 30 2.19 16.63 6.26
CA ASN A 30 2.41 15.77 7.43
C ASN A 30 3.86 15.31 7.61
N THR A 31 4.66 15.31 6.55
CA THR A 31 6.06 14.84 6.54
C THR A 31 6.26 13.54 7.34
N PRO A 32 5.49 12.48 7.05
CA PRO A 32 5.54 11.25 7.83
C PRO A 32 6.78 10.43 7.55
N VAL A 33 7.11 9.51 8.47
CA VAL A 33 8.01 8.41 8.16
C VAL A 33 7.23 7.39 7.33
N LEU A 34 7.70 7.11 6.12
CA LEU A 34 7.01 6.23 5.17
C LEU A 34 7.60 4.83 5.19
N ILE A 35 6.72 3.85 5.28
CA ILE A 35 7.08 2.43 5.25
C ILE A 35 6.48 1.79 4.00
N VAL A 36 7.30 1.06 3.25
CA VAL A 36 6.86 0.23 2.13
C VAL A 36 7.18 -1.23 2.46
N GLY A 37 6.15 -2.05 2.58
CA GLY A 37 6.30 -3.48 2.80
C GLY A 37 6.74 -4.21 1.53
N ASP A 38 7.44 -5.31 1.69
CA ASP A 38 7.81 -6.17 0.56
C ASP A 38 6.57 -6.65 -0.19
N PHE A 39 5.50 -6.95 0.54
CA PHE A 39 4.24 -7.39 -0.06
C PHE A 39 3.59 -6.27 -0.87
N ALA A 40 3.51 -5.05 -0.33
CA ALA A 40 2.96 -3.89 -1.06
C ALA A 40 3.77 -3.56 -2.31
N ALA A 41 5.09 -3.72 -2.26
CA ALA A 41 5.96 -3.56 -3.43
C ALA A 41 5.63 -4.60 -4.52
N ALA A 42 5.37 -5.85 -4.14
CA ALA A 42 4.96 -6.89 -5.07
C ALA A 42 3.57 -6.59 -5.67
N GLU A 43 2.65 -6.10 -4.86
CA GLU A 43 1.33 -5.69 -5.34
C GLU A 43 1.42 -4.50 -6.31
N PHE A 44 2.28 -3.53 -6.03
CA PHE A 44 2.56 -2.43 -6.96
C PHE A 44 3.05 -2.96 -8.30
N ALA A 45 4.02 -3.86 -8.31
CA ALA A 45 4.52 -4.48 -9.53
C ALA A 45 3.42 -5.23 -10.28
N SER A 46 2.56 -5.95 -9.56
CA SER A 46 1.41 -6.67 -10.12
C SER A 46 0.41 -5.70 -10.78
N ALA A 47 0.11 -4.58 -10.12
CA ALA A 47 -0.81 -3.58 -10.66
C ALA A 47 -0.26 -2.95 -11.95
N ILE A 48 1.02 -2.64 -11.99
CA ILE A 48 1.67 -2.09 -13.19
C ILE A 48 1.71 -3.12 -14.31
N ALA A 49 2.07 -4.37 -14.00
CA ALA A 49 2.06 -5.47 -14.99
C ALA A 49 0.66 -5.66 -15.60
N ARG A 50 -0.39 -5.55 -14.80
CA ARG A 50 -1.76 -5.63 -15.28
C ARG A 50 -2.08 -4.52 -16.27
N ARG A 51 -1.64 -3.29 -16.02
CA ARG A 51 -1.85 -2.16 -16.94
C ARG A 51 -1.17 -2.38 -18.30
N VAL A 52 -0.02 -3.06 -18.31
CA VAL A 52 0.63 -3.47 -19.56
C VAL A 52 -0.20 -4.51 -20.29
N ARG A 53 -0.67 -5.54 -19.59
CA ARG A 53 -1.48 -6.61 -20.21
C ARG A 53 -2.80 -6.10 -20.77
N THR A 54 -3.40 -5.10 -20.14
CA THR A 54 -4.66 -4.50 -20.61
C THR A 54 -4.46 -3.41 -21.66
N GLY A 55 -3.23 -3.06 -21.97
CA GLY A 55 -2.92 -2.05 -22.98
C GLY A 55 -2.99 -0.60 -22.48
N ASP A 56 -3.17 -0.38 -21.18
CA ASP A 56 -3.25 0.98 -20.63
C ASP A 56 -1.92 1.72 -20.67
N ILE A 57 -0.82 1.00 -20.52
CA ILE A 57 0.53 1.52 -20.63
C ILE A 57 1.41 0.54 -21.42
N THR A 58 2.54 1.04 -21.93
CA THR A 58 3.54 0.22 -22.60
C THR A 58 4.48 -0.43 -21.58
N ALA A 59 5.19 -1.49 -22.03
CA ALA A 59 6.23 -2.11 -21.20
C ALA A 59 7.34 -1.13 -20.83
N ASP A 60 7.70 -0.22 -21.75
CA ASP A 60 8.73 0.78 -21.47
C ASP A 60 8.27 1.80 -20.43
N GLU A 61 7.02 2.23 -20.48
CA GLU A 61 6.43 3.06 -19.43
C GLU A 61 6.43 2.35 -18.07
N ALA A 62 6.10 1.06 -18.05
CA ALA A 62 6.15 0.24 -16.83
C ALA A 62 7.57 0.18 -16.26
N ARG A 63 8.58 -0.05 -17.09
CA ARG A 63 9.98 -0.10 -16.66
C ARG A 63 10.45 1.22 -16.08
N ARG A 64 10.04 2.34 -16.68
CA ARG A 64 10.32 3.67 -16.13
C ARG A 64 9.64 3.85 -14.76
N GLY A 65 8.43 3.38 -14.60
CA GLY A 65 7.72 3.39 -13.33
C GLY A 65 8.43 2.56 -12.26
N PHE A 66 8.91 1.37 -12.61
CA PHE A 66 9.70 0.54 -11.68
C PHE A 66 11.02 1.21 -11.28
N SER A 67 11.72 1.82 -12.23
CA SER A 67 12.95 2.56 -11.93
C SER A 67 12.71 3.74 -11.00
N ALA A 68 11.65 4.50 -11.24
CA ALA A 68 11.25 5.61 -10.37
C ALA A 68 10.88 5.10 -8.97
N PHE A 69 10.15 4.00 -8.88
CA PHE A 69 9.82 3.35 -7.62
C PHE A 69 11.07 2.95 -6.84
N ASP A 70 12.03 2.31 -7.49
CA ASP A 70 13.25 1.86 -6.85
C ASP A 70 14.07 3.03 -6.29
N VAL A 71 14.22 4.11 -7.06
CA VAL A 71 14.92 5.31 -6.62
C VAL A 71 14.20 5.97 -5.45
N TRP A 72 12.90 6.17 -5.59
CA TRP A 72 12.11 6.86 -4.56
C TRP A 72 12.07 6.07 -3.25
N THR A 73 11.83 4.75 -3.32
CA THR A 73 11.74 3.92 -2.11
C THR A 73 13.07 3.85 -1.38
N SER A 74 14.19 3.82 -2.10
CA SER A 74 15.52 3.79 -1.47
C SER A 74 15.87 5.10 -0.75
N ARG A 75 15.33 6.23 -1.19
CA ARG A 75 15.64 7.55 -0.62
C ARG A 75 14.62 8.03 0.40
N ALA A 76 13.35 7.72 0.20
CA ALA A 76 12.25 8.37 0.92
C ALA A 76 11.52 7.44 1.91
N THR A 77 11.82 6.14 1.91
CA THR A 77 11.06 5.17 2.70
C THR A 77 11.96 4.18 3.42
N LEU A 78 11.37 3.51 4.42
CA LEU A 78 11.93 2.32 5.04
C LEU A 78 11.20 1.09 4.48
N ARG A 79 11.95 0.00 4.26
CA ARG A 79 11.37 -1.27 3.80
C ARG A 79 11.03 -2.13 5.01
N GLU A 80 9.92 -2.84 4.91
CA GLU A 80 9.47 -3.77 5.95
C GLU A 80 9.27 -5.15 5.36
N LYS A 81 9.79 -6.16 6.05
CA LYS A 81 9.62 -7.55 5.65
C LYS A 81 8.26 -8.06 6.09
N THR A 82 7.64 -8.88 5.24
CA THR A 82 6.50 -9.71 5.63
C THR A 82 7.02 -10.91 6.42
N ILE A 83 6.41 -11.19 7.57
CA ILE A 83 6.80 -12.31 8.42
C ILE A 83 5.62 -13.28 8.60
N THR A 84 5.91 -14.48 9.09
CA THR A 84 4.88 -15.51 9.29
C THR A 84 3.75 -15.05 10.20
N ALA A 85 4.05 -14.24 11.23
CA ALA A 85 3.04 -13.69 12.13
C ALA A 85 2.02 -12.82 11.39
N ASP A 86 2.43 -12.10 10.36
CA ASP A 86 1.52 -11.29 9.53
C ASP A 86 0.53 -12.16 8.78
N VAL A 87 1.00 -13.26 8.22
CA VAL A 87 0.15 -14.23 7.49
C VAL A 87 -0.86 -14.87 8.45
N ARG A 88 -0.42 -15.24 9.65
CA ARG A 88 -1.31 -15.80 10.67
C ARG A 88 -2.37 -14.81 11.14
N ALA A 89 -1.99 -13.55 11.34
CA ALA A 89 -2.93 -12.50 11.70
C ALA A 89 -3.96 -12.28 10.58
N ALA A 90 -3.50 -12.22 9.33
CA ALA A 90 -4.36 -12.10 8.17
C ALA A 90 -5.36 -13.25 8.07
N GLU A 91 -4.93 -14.48 8.31
CA GLU A 91 -5.82 -15.66 8.37
C GLU A 91 -6.89 -15.47 9.43
N ALA A 92 -6.52 -15.03 10.63
CA ALA A 92 -7.47 -14.78 11.71
C ALA A 92 -8.51 -13.71 11.34
N PHE A 93 -8.09 -12.62 10.69
CA PHE A 93 -9.01 -11.59 10.21
C PHE A 93 -10.02 -12.15 9.20
N LEU A 94 -9.54 -12.94 8.25
CA LEU A 94 -10.39 -13.55 7.22
C LEU A 94 -11.39 -14.57 7.82
N ARG A 95 -10.99 -15.30 8.84
CA ARG A 95 -11.85 -16.32 9.50
C ARG A 95 -12.96 -15.72 10.35
N ARG A 96 -12.96 -14.41 10.60
CA ARG A 96 -14.08 -13.74 11.29
C ARG A 96 -15.37 -13.75 10.45
N LEU A 97 -15.27 -13.73 9.12
CA LEU A 97 -16.37 -13.75 8.14
C LEU A 97 -17.26 -12.50 8.12
N ASP A 98 -17.00 -11.51 8.96
CA ASP A 98 -17.81 -10.28 9.09
C ASP A 98 -17.20 -9.07 8.35
N LEU A 99 -16.03 -9.23 7.73
CA LEU A 99 -15.31 -8.16 7.07
C LEU A 99 -15.18 -8.41 5.57
N ARG A 100 -15.25 -7.33 4.79
CA ARG A 100 -15.03 -7.39 3.34
C ARG A 100 -13.54 -7.31 3.05
N LEU A 101 -12.83 -8.41 3.28
CA LEU A 101 -11.40 -8.50 3.09
C LEU A 101 -11.06 -9.62 2.13
N ARG A 102 -10.08 -9.35 1.26
CA ARG A 102 -9.34 -10.38 0.55
C ARG A 102 -8.01 -10.58 1.24
N THR A 103 -7.30 -11.66 0.88
CA THR A 103 -6.01 -12.02 1.50
C THR A 103 -5.02 -10.86 1.47
N ALA A 104 -4.89 -10.17 0.34
CA ALA A 104 -3.96 -9.05 0.21
C ALA A 104 -4.29 -7.91 1.18
N ASP A 105 -5.57 -7.57 1.32
CA ASP A 105 -6.01 -6.50 2.22
C ASP A 105 -5.71 -6.87 3.67
N ALA A 106 -6.05 -8.09 4.07
CA ALA A 106 -5.82 -8.59 5.42
C ALA A 106 -4.34 -8.59 5.77
N LEU A 107 -3.48 -8.95 4.82
CA LEU A 107 -2.04 -9.00 5.03
C LEU A 107 -1.44 -7.60 5.21
N ASN A 108 -1.83 -6.64 4.40
CA ASN A 108 -1.39 -5.25 4.54
C ASN A 108 -1.83 -4.65 5.89
N ILE A 109 -3.06 -4.92 6.31
CA ILE A 109 -3.56 -4.48 7.63
C ILE A 109 -2.73 -5.10 8.75
N ALA A 110 -2.46 -6.40 8.67
CA ALA A 110 -1.66 -7.11 9.67
C ALA A 110 -0.25 -6.53 9.80
N ILE A 111 0.41 -6.25 8.69
CA ILE A 111 1.75 -5.65 8.69
C ILE A 111 1.71 -4.25 9.33
N ALA A 112 0.78 -3.40 8.91
CA ALA A 112 0.65 -2.05 9.45
C ALA A 112 0.43 -2.08 10.97
N GLN A 113 -0.43 -2.97 11.47
CA GLN A 113 -0.66 -3.11 12.90
C GLN A 113 0.58 -3.59 13.65
N ARG A 114 1.29 -4.59 13.12
CA ARG A 114 2.50 -5.12 13.78
C ARG A 114 3.56 -4.04 13.97
N ILE A 115 3.76 -3.19 12.97
CA ILE A 115 4.78 -2.12 13.03
C ILE A 115 4.23 -0.83 13.63
N ARG A 116 2.97 -0.81 14.06
CA ARG A 116 2.30 0.36 14.66
C ARG A 116 2.29 1.58 13.74
N ALA A 117 2.13 1.35 12.46
CA ALA A 117 1.99 2.41 11.46
C ALA A 117 0.52 2.65 11.13
N ALA A 118 0.18 3.87 10.77
CA ALA A 118 -1.11 4.16 10.17
C ALA A 118 -1.14 3.64 8.73
N LEU A 119 -2.24 3.01 8.34
CA LEU A 119 -2.43 2.52 6.98
C LEU A 119 -2.90 3.64 6.06
N ALA A 120 -2.20 3.87 4.98
CA ALA A 120 -2.65 4.75 3.90
C ALA A 120 -3.14 3.90 2.73
N THR A 121 -4.40 4.06 2.37
CA THR A 121 -5.01 3.34 1.25
C THR A 121 -6.10 4.19 0.61
N PHE A 122 -6.31 4.01 -0.69
CA PHE A 122 -7.46 4.56 -1.42
C PHE A 122 -8.62 3.57 -1.52
N ASP A 123 -8.43 2.33 -1.06
CA ASP A 123 -9.49 1.32 -1.03
C ASP A 123 -10.39 1.57 0.20
N GLN A 124 -11.61 2.07 -0.04
CA GLN A 124 -12.54 2.42 1.03
C GLN A 124 -13.03 1.20 1.82
N LYS A 125 -13.19 0.06 1.17
CA LYS A 125 -13.59 -1.20 1.84
C LYS A 125 -12.49 -1.69 2.77
N MET A 126 -11.25 -1.65 2.30
CA MET A 126 -10.08 -1.99 3.10
C MET A 126 -9.94 -1.04 4.29
N ALA A 127 -10.09 0.27 4.07
CA ALA A 127 -10.01 1.26 5.13
C ALA A 127 -11.08 1.03 6.21
N ALA A 128 -12.31 0.74 5.82
CA ALA A 128 -13.38 0.46 6.76
C ALA A 128 -13.10 -0.79 7.59
N SER A 129 -12.66 -1.87 6.95
CA SER A 129 -12.29 -3.11 7.65
C SER A 129 -11.09 -2.91 8.59
N ALA A 130 -10.10 -2.13 8.15
CA ALA A 130 -8.94 -1.81 8.98
C ALA A 130 -9.35 -1.09 10.28
N ARG A 131 -10.28 -0.14 10.18
CA ARG A 131 -10.81 0.57 11.37
C ARG A 131 -11.53 -0.39 12.32
N VAL A 132 -12.34 -1.29 11.80
CA VAL A 132 -13.03 -2.32 12.62
C VAL A 132 -12.00 -3.19 13.34
N LEU A 133 -10.89 -3.50 12.71
CA LEU A 133 -9.79 -4.28 13.30
C LEU A 133 -8.91 -3.47 14.27
N GLY A 134 -9.21 -2.19 14.47
CA GLY A 134 -8.46 -1.33 15.38
C GLY A 134 -7.18 -0.72 14.78
N ALA A 135 -6.97 -0.84 13.47
CA ALA A 135 -5.85 -0.20 12.81
C ALA A 135 -6.10 1.31 12.64
N ALA A 136 -5.05 2.10 12.80
CA ALA A 136 -5.11 3.51 12.43
C ALA A 136 -5.11 3.62 10.91
N VAL A 137 -5.98 4.48 10.35
CA VAL A 137 -6.09 4.71 8.91
C VAL A 137 -5.91 6.18 8.62
N VAL A 138 -5.08 6.49 7.64
CA VAL A 138 -4.87 7.86 7.18
C VAL A 138 -5.99 8.25 6.24
N ALA A 139 -6.63 9.39 6.52
CA ALA A 139 -7.55 10.04 5.59
C ALA A 139 -6.72 10.88 4.62
N ALA A 140 -6.48 10.36 3.43
CA ALA A 140 -5.74 11.08 2.39
C ALA A 140 -6.69 11.80 1.44
#